data_82f9d635fac571d97cd33870d24ade8a
#
_entry.id   82f9d635fac571d97cd33870d24ade8a
#
_cell.length_a   1.000
_cell.length_b   1.000
_cell.length_c   1.000
_cell.angle_alpha   90.00
_cell.angle_beta   90.00
_cell.angle_gamma   90.00
#
_symmetry.space_group_name_H-M   'P 1'
#
loop_
_entity.id
_entity.type
_entity.pdbx_description
1 polymer ?
#
loop_
_entity_poly.entity_id
_entity_poly.type
_entity_poly.pdbx_seq_one_letter_code
_entity_poly.pdbx_strand_id
1 'polypeptide(L)'
;ANQITEKPLYNWYTLSETGAPVTCSNGMRITPDKPLESLPSGAYCFVCGGVEPERNISKPVLSWIRRESRFGRKFGGICTGSFALAATGLIKDQYFTLHWENQQRFREDYPDLTPTDRLYEIDKGLITCGGGNASIDMMLALMERRHGPKLAAVVADMCLHGRATSSKSSQTTASSAAIGSRNPHLLAALDLMRAEVEDPLSMSDICSELGVSRRQIERLFLRHIGQPPMHCYLEIRLARALAYLKETNMTVADVAVATGFSSSNHFTKRFKERYNRTPRSYRVSWS
;
A
#
# COMPACT_ATOMS: atom_id res chain seq x y z
N ALA A 1 -25.42 -3.71 3.24
CA ALA A 1 -25.92 -4.05 4.59
C ALA A 1 -27.28 -3.40 4.84
N ASN A 2 -27.40 -2.08 4.76
CA ASN A 2 -28.68 -1.37 5.00
C ASN A 2 -29.82 -1.90 4.14
N GLN A 3 -29.63 -2.10 2.85
CA GLN A 3 -30.64 -2.65 1.94
C GLN A 3 -31.05 -4.08 2.29
N ILE A 4 -30.08 -4.93 2.65
CA ILE A 4 -30.32 -6.34 2.99
C ILE A 4 -31.13 -6.47 4.27
N THR A 5 -30.89 -5.59 5.24
CA THR A 5 -31.52 -5.67 6.56
C THR A 5 -32.74 -4.77 6.69
N GLU A 6 -32.98 -3.92 5.71
CA GLU A 6 -34.01 -2.85 5.75
C GLU A 6 -33.89 -1.94 6.99
N LYS A 7 -32.64 -1.82 7.50
CA LYS A 7 -32.32 -1.03 8.70
C LYS A 7 -31.15 -0.09 8.41
N PRO A 8 -31.13 1.12 9.00
CA PRO A 8 -30.02 2.06 8.87
C PRO A 8 -28.83 1.67 9.75
N LEU A 9 -28.21 0.51 9.47
CA LEU A 9 -27.08 0.00 10.23
C LEU A 9 -25.83 0.89 10.11
N TYR A 10 -25.64 1.49 8.95
CA TYR A 10 -24.52 2.35 8.65
C TYR A 10 -25.01 3.66 8.04
N ASN A 11 -24.43 4.74 8.51
CA ASN A 11 -24.49 6.06 7.88
C ASN A 11 -23.06 6.51 7.61
N TRP A 12 -22.78 7.05 6.42
CA TRP A 12 -21.44 7.44 6.00
C TRP A 12 -21.47 8.79 5.30
N TYR A 13 -20.37 9.50 5.43
CA TYR A 13 -20.10 10.71 4.66
C TYR A 13 -18.59 10.86 4.41
N THR A 14 -18.30 11.59 3.36
CA THR A 14 -16.94 11.93 2.97
C THR A 14 -16.61 13.35 3.42
N LEU A 15 -15.39 13.54 3.93
CA LEU A 15 -14.90 14.81 4.41
C LEU A 15 -13.67 15.24 3.63
N SER A 16 -13.53 16.53 3.37
CA SER A 16 -12.26 17.14 3.00
C SER A 16 -11.97 18.32 3.90
N GLU A 17 -10.75 18.86 3.84
CA GLU A 17 -10.32 19.94 4.74
C GLU A 17 -11.31 21.12 4.75
N THR A 18 -11.74 21.57 3.58
CA THR A 18 -12.59 22.76 3.41
C THR A 18 -13.99 22.45 2.85
N GLY A 19 -14.29 21.20 2.56
CA GLY A 19 -15.50 20.82 1.81
C GLY A 19 -15.34 20.93 0.29
N ALA A 20 -14.18 21.40 -0.19
CA ALA A 20 -13.90 21.47 -1.62
C ALA A 20 -13.61 20.08 -2.22
N PRO A 21 -13.87 19.89 -3.52
CA PRO A 21 -13.53 18.65 -4.21
C PRO A 21 -12.06 18.29 -4.11
N VAL A 22 -11.78 17.01 -3.89
CA VAL A 22 -10.43 16.44 -3.81
C VAL A 22 -10.11 15.67 -5.09
N THR A 23 -8.91 15.87 -5.63
CA THR A 23 -8.43 15.12 -6.77
C THR A 23 -7.67 13.87 -6.29
N CYS A 24 -8.13 12.70 -6.70
CA CYS A 24 -7.49 11.43 -6.41
C CYS A 24 -6.20 11.26 -7.24
N SER A 25 -5.32 10.34 -6.83
CA SER A 25 -4.07 10.02 -7.54
C SER A 25 -4.25 9.55 -8.98
N ASN A 26 -5.43 9.03 -9.33
CA ASN A 26 -5.79 8.66 -10.70
C ASN A 26 -6.44 9.80 -11.51
N GLY A 27 -6.50 11.02 -10.98
CA GLY A 27 -7.10 12.19 -11.62
C GLY A 27 -8.61 12.35 -11.44
N MET A 28 -9.30 11.39 -10.84
CA MET A 28 -10.73 11.53 -10.53
C MET A 28 -10.95 12.59 -9.45
N ARG A 29 -12.03 13.39 -9.60
CA ARG A 29 -12.43 14.38 -8.59
C ARG A 29 -13.58 13.82 -7.78
N ILE A 30 -13.46 13.86 -6.46
CA ILE A 30 -14.50 13.47 -5.50
C ILE A 30 -14.97 14.75 -4.79
N THR A 31 -16.26 15.00 -4.86
CA THR A 31 -16.90 16.06 -4.06
C THR A 31 -17.25 15.46 -2.70
N PRO A 32 -16.68 15.96 -1.60
CA PRO A 32 -17.04 15.47 -0.26
C PRO A 32 -18.42 15.98 0.15
N ASP A 33 -19.04 15.30 1.10
CA ASP A 33 -20.32 15.70 1.65
C ASP A 33 -20.20 16.93 2.54
N LYS A 34 -19.02 17.09 3.23
CA LYS A 34 -18.81 18.13 4.25
C LYS A 34 -17.34 18.53 4.38
N PRO A 35 -17.07 19.74 4.95
CA PRO A 35 -15.74 20.06 5.46
C PRO A 35 -15.43 19.27 6.73
N LEU A 36 -14.20 19.40 7.24
CA LEU A 36 -13.81 18.84 8.54
C LEU A 36 -14.64 19.48 9.65
N GLU A 37 -15.47 18.69 10.29
CA GLU A 37 -16.31 19.06 11.42
C GLU A 37 -16.16 18.08 12.58
N SER A 38 -16.78 18.32 13.71
CA SER A 38 -16.80 17.37 14.83
C SER A 38 -17.57 16.12 14.46
N LEU A 39 -16.95 14.95 14.71
CA LEU A 39 -17.55 13.68 14.39
C LEU A 39 -18.60 13.25 15.43
N PRO A 40 -19.65 12.54 15.01
CA PRO A 40 -20.61 11.93 15.93
C PRO A 40 -19.93 10.97 16.92
N SER A 41 -20.55 10.79 18.09
CA SER A 41 -20.08 9.80 19.06
C SER A 41 -20.10 8.39 18.45
N GLY A 42 -19.02 7.63 18.65
CA GLY A 42 -18.88 6.27 18.13
C GLY A 42 -18.58 6.17 16.64
N ALA A 43 -18.36 7.29 15.95
CA ALA A 43 -17.95 7.27 14.54
C ALA A 43 -16.56 6.65 14.37
N TYR A 44 -16.40 5.92 13.26
CA TYR A 44 -15.09 5.52 12.72
C TYR A 44 -14.71 6.48 11.61
N CYS A 45 -13.53 7.06 11.69
CA CYS A 45 -13.00 7.92 10.65
C CYS A 45 -11.83 7.24 9.95
N PHE A 46 -11.92 7.08 8.65
CA PHE A 46 -10.85 6.50 7.84
C PHE A 46 -10.13 7.60 7.06
N VAL A 47 -8.83 7.71 7.27
CA VAL A 47 -7.97 8.58 6.46
C VAL A 47 -7.61 7.81 5.19
N CYS A 48 -8.10 8.27 4.06
CA CYS A 48 -7.80 7.70 2.75
C CYS A 48 -6.54 8.38 2.22
N GLY A 49 -5.43 7.64 2.11
CA GLY A 49 -4.20 8.11 1.53
C GLY A 49 -4.05 7.68 0.07
N GLY A 50 -3.18 8.38 -0.65
CA GLY A 50 -2.81 8.09 -2.03
C GLY A 50 -1.30 8.24 -2.23
N VAL A 51 -0.89 8.59 -3.44
CA VAL A 51 0.51 8.88 -3.78
C VAL A 51 0.99 10.14 -3.03
N GLU A 52 2.27 10.17 -2.62
CA GLU A 52 2.92 11.30 -1.92
C GLU A 52 2.19 11.73 -0.63
N PRO A 53 2.02 10.82 0.35
CA PRO A 53 1.22 11.10 1.54
C PRO A 53 1.70 12.31 2.33
N GLU A 54 3.01 12.60 2.39
CA GLU A 54 3.55 13.73 3.16
C GLU A 54 3.16 15.08 2.57
N ARG A 55 3.05 15.18 1.24
CA ARG A 55 2.65 16.41 0.56
C ARG A 55 1.16 16.68 0.69
N ASN A 56 0.38 15.60 0.81
CA ASN A 56 -1.07 15.65 0.80
C ASN A 56 -1.70 15.67 2.20
N ILE A 57 -0.89 15.55 3.26
CA ILE A 57 -1.35 15.62 4.65
C ILE A 57 -1.07 17.01 5.21
N SER A 58 -2.11 17.83 5.28
CA SER A 58 -1.99 19.20 5.77
C SER A 58 -1.95 19.30 7.30
N LYS A 59 -1.36 20.37 7.83
CA LYS A 59 -1.37 20.65 9.28
C LYS A 59 -2.79 20.76 9.86
N PRO A 60 -3.77 21.42 9.22
CA PRO A 60 -5.16 21.44 9.67
C PRO A 60 -5.76 20.04 9.83
N VAL A 61 -5.56 19.14 8.87
CA VAL A 61 -6.03 17.75 8.94
C VAL A 61 -5.42 17.03 10.13
N LEU A 62 -4.10 17.12 10.33
CA LEU A 62 -3.42 16.51 11.48
C LEU A 62 -3.95 17.06 12.82
N SER A 63 -4.17 18.35 12.90
CA SER A 63 -4.72 18.99 14.11
C SER A 63 -6.14 18.54 14.39
N TRP A 64 -6.95 18.40 13.36
CA TRP A 64 -8.31 17.87 13.46
C TRP A 64 -8.33 16.42 13.93
N ILE A 65 -7.49 15.54 13.35
CA ILE A 65 -7.37 14.14 13.78
C ILE A 65 -7.01 14.05 15.26
N ARG A 66 -6.01 14.83 15.71
CA ARG A 66 -5.62 14.87 17.14
C ARG A 66 -6.76 15.33 18.05
N ARG A 67 -7.52 16.34 17.63
CA ARG A 67 -8.67 16.85 18.38
C ARG A 67 -9.75 15.78 18.51
N GLU A 68 -10.20 15.21 17.40
CA GLU A 68 -11.28 14.23 17.40
C GLU A 68 -10.88 12.94 18.15
N SER A 69 -9.61 12.54 18.07
CA SER A 69 -9.08 11.41 18.84
C SER A 69 -9.16 11.64 20.36
N ARG A 70 -8.90 12.87 20.84
CA ARG A 70 -9.05 13.20 22.26
C ARG A 70 -10.50 13.10 22.73
N PHE A 71 -11.46 13.29 21.84
CA PHE A 71 -12.89 13.06 22.11
C PHE A 71 -13.30 11.59 21.96
N GLY A 72 -12.34 10.67 21.89
CA GLY A 72 -12.61 9.23 21.84
C GLY A 72 -13.07 8.72 20.48
N ARG A 73 -12.92 9.48 19.39
CA ARG A 73 -13.21 9.02 18.03
C ARG A 73 -12.17 8.01 17.60
N LYS A 74 -12.62 6.97 16.89
CA LYS A 74 -11.75 5.92 16.36
C LYS A 74 -11.27 6.28 14.97
N PHE A 75 -9.99 6.10 14.75
CA PHE A 75 -9.36 6.39 13.47
C PHE A 75 -8.81 5.13 12.82
N GLY A 76 -8.81 5.13 11.50
CA GLY A 76 -8.20 4.12 10.67
C GLY A 76 -7.48 4.73 9.48
N GLY A 77 -6.61 3.93 8.85
CA GLY A 77 -5.86 4.31 7.65
C GLY A 77 -6.13 3.37 6.49
N ILE A 78 -6.44 3.91 5.33
CA ILE A 78 -6.58 3.17 4.09
C ILE A 78 -5.41 3.52 3.18
N CYS A 79 -4.72 2.51 2.65
CA CYS A 79 -3.55 2.65 1.79
C CYS A 79 -2.42 3.40 2.54
N THR A 80 -2.03 4.58 2.10
CA THR A 80 -1.02 5.43 2.78
C THR A 80 -1.60 6.31 3.89
N GLY A 81 -2.89 6.20 4.22
CA GLY A 81 -3.52 6.96 5.31
C GLY A 81 -2.87 6.75 6.68
N SER A 82 -2.15 5.63 6.88
CA SER A 82 -1.38 5.36 8.10
C SER A 82 -0.25 6.37 8.36
N PHE A 83 0.26 7.08 7.34
CA PHE A 83 1.21 8.18 7.52
C PHE A 83 0.59 9.33 8.35
N ALA A 84 -0.66 9.69 8.09
CA ALA A 84 -1.36 10.70 8.88
C ALA A 84 -1.55 10.25 10.34
N LEU A 85 -1.85 8.98 10.56
CA LEU A 85 -2.00 8.42 11.90
C LEU A 85 -0.68 8.40 12.66
N ALA A 86 0.43 8.05 12.01
CA ALA A 86 1.78 8.11 12.58
C ALA A 86 2.16 9.56 12.91
N ALA A 87 1.98 10.49 11.97
CA ALA A 87 2.27 11.92 12.17
C ALA A 87 1.46 12.56 13.30
N THR A 88 0.30 11.98 13.66
CA THR A 88 -0.50 12.44 14.81
C THR A 88 -0.15 11.76 16.13
N GLY A 89 0.70 10.72 16.13
CA GLY A 89 1.06 9.92 17.29
C GLY A 89 -0.05 8.97 17.75
N LEU A 90 -0.98 8.63 16.85
CA LEU A 90 -2.07 7.68 17.15
C LEU A 90 -1.64 6.22 17.03
N ILE A 91 -0.60 5.93 16.26
CA ILE A 91 0.03 4.62 16.21
C ILE A 91 1.06 4.56 17.34
N LYS A 92 0.93 3.57 18.22
CA LYS A 92 1.83 3.33 19.35
C LYS A 92 2.29 1.87 19.36
N ASP A 93 1.59 1.04 20.11
CA ASP A 93 1.85 -0.38 20.35
C ASP A 93 0.85 -1.31 19.62
N GLN A 94 0.02 -0.74 18.73
CA GLN A 94 -0.93 -1.51 17.95
C GLN A 94 -0.26 -2.13 16.73
N TYR A 95 -0.75 -3.29 16.33
CA TYR A 95 -0.51 -3.80 14.98
C TYR A 95 -1.22 -2.92 13.96
N PHE A 96 -0.51 -2.54 12.91
CA PHE A 96 -1.04 -1.74 11.82
C PHE A 96 -0.38 -2.14 10.50
N THR A 97 -0.99 -1.74 9.41
CA THR A 97 -0.45 -1.93 8.07
C THR A 97 -0.70 -0.71 7.19
N LEU A 98 -0.03 -0.66 6.05
CA LEU A 98 -0.22 0.31 4.97
C LEU A 98 0.16 -0.35 3.65
N HIS A 99 -0.03 0.36 2.54
CA HIS A 99 0.29 -0.18 1.22
C HIS A 99 1.74 -0.66 1.14
N TRP A 100 1.94 -1.87 0.65
CA TRP A 100 3.24 -2.55 0.65
C TRP A 100 4.37 -1.76 -0.02
N GLU A 101 4.08 -1.01 -1.09
CA GLU A 101 5.08 -0.17 -1.78
C GLU A 101 5.65 0.94 -0.89
N ASN A 102 4.90 1.41 0.09
CA ASN A 102 5.28 2.52 0.96
C ASN A 102 5.83 2.06 2.32
N GLN A 103 5.87 0.76 2.60
CA GLN A 103 6.31 0.26 3.92
C GLN A 103 7.79 0.55 4.19
N GLN A 104 8.66 0.45 3.18
CA GLN A 104 10.07 0.76 3.37
C GLN A 104 10.26 2.23 3.76
N ARG A 105 9.69 3.15 2.96
CA ARG A 105 9.73 4.58 3.25
C ARG A 105 9.12 4.91 4.62
N PHE A 106 8.01 4.28 4.97
CA PHE A 106 7.39 4.48 6.27
C PHE A 106 8.33 4.14 7.43
N ARG A 107 9.14 3.05 7.33
CA ARG A 107 10.14 2.69 8.33
C ARG A 107 11.30 3.69 8.40
N GLU A 108 11.65 4.31 7.28
CA GLU A 108 12.66 5.38 7.23
C GLU A 108 12.17 6.65 7.96
N ASP A 109 10.91 7.05 7.73
CA ASP A 109 10.30 8.24 8.35
C ASP A 109 9.91 8.01 9.81
N TYR A 110 9.55 6.77 10.18
CA TYR A 110 9.08 6.37 11.52
C TYR A 110 9.79 5.10 12.00
N PRO A 111 11.09 5.15 12.34
CA PRO A 111 11.90 3.96 12.66
C PRO A 111 11.39 3.17 13.87
N ASP A 112 10.68 3.82 14.79
CA ASP A 112 10.09 3.20 15.97
C ASP A 112 8.78 2.44 15.69
N LEU A 113 8.23 2.57 14.47
CA LEU A 113 6.96 1.97 14.08
C LEU A 113 7.16 0.93 12.97
N THR A 114 6.78 -0.32 13.25
CA THR A 114 6.93 -1.41 12.28
C THR A 114 5.58 -1.86 11.75
N PRO A 115 5.23 -1.54 10.51
CA PRO A 115 4.00 -2.04 9.87
C PRO A 115 4.09 -3.54 9.60
N THR A 116 2.96 -4.23 9.70
CA THR A 116 2.83 -5.62 9.28
C THR A 116 2.68 -5.70 7.74
N ASP A 117 2.93 -6.87 7.18
CA ASP A 117 2.72 -7.17 5.76
C ASP A 117 1.28 -7.65 5.45
N ARG A 118 0.40 -7.65 6.43
CA ARG A 118 -0.98 -8.14 6.32
C ARG A 118 -1.84 -7.23 5.46
N LEU A 119 -2.89 -7.80 4.88
CA LEU A 119 -3.86 -7.04 4.07
C LEU A 119 -4.54 -5.94 4.87
N TYR A 120 -4.93 -6.26 6.11
CA TYR A 120 -5.51 -5.30 7.06
C TYR A 120 -5.21 -5.70 8.49
N GLU A 121 -5.26 -4.73 9.39
CA GLU A 121 -5.15 -4.90 10.84
C GLU A 121 -6.30 -4.21 11.55
N ILE A 122 -6.83 -4.88 12.58
CA ILE A 122 -7.85 -4.34 13.49
C ILE A 122 -7.37 -4.66 14.90
N ASP A 123 -6.69 -3.71 15.51
CA ASP A 123 -6.08 -3.90 16.83
C ASP A 123 -6.26 -2.68 17.72
N LYS A 124 -6.67 -2.90 18.98
CA LYS A 124 -6.83 -1.89 20.05
C LYS A 124 -7.54 -0.60 19.57
N GLY A 125 -8.54 -0.74 18.69
CA GLY A 125 -9.31 0.39 18.16
C GLY A 125 -8.68 1.12 16.97
N LEU A 126 -7.47 0.75 16.56
CA LEU A 126 -6.86 1.17 15.31
C LEU A 126 -7.27 0.20 14.19
N ILE A 127 -7.59 0.74 13.02
CA ILE A 127 -8.04 -0.05 11.87
C ILE A 127 -7.28 0.42 10.65
N THR A 128 -6.50 -0.46 10.03
CA THR A 128 -5.68 -0.09 8.87
C THR A 128 -5.70 -1.16 7.79
N CYS A 129 -5.53 -0.79 6.54
CA CYS A 129 -5.39 -1.73 5.44
C CYS A 129 -4.44 -1.23 4.35
N GLY A 130 -3.93 -2.17 3.55
CA GLY A 130 -3.05 -1.89 2.42
C GLY A 130 -3.72 -1.18 1.24
N GLY A 131 -5.03 -0.90 1.29
CA GLY A 131 -5.77 -0.27 0.19
C GLY A 131 -6.29 -1.28 -0.84
N GLY A 132 -6.86 -0.78 -1.94
CA GLY A 132 -7.45 -1.62 -2.97
C GLY A 132 -8.53 -2.57 -2.40
N ASN A 133 -8.53 -3.82 -2.83
CA ASN A 133 -9.50 -4.83 -2.39
C ASN A 133 -9.39 -5.16 -0.89
N ALA A 134 -8.23 -4.94 -0.28
CA ALA A 134 -8.06 -5.14 1.18
C ALA A 134 -9.01 -4.24 2.01
N SER A 135 -9.46 -3.11 1.45
CA SER A 135 -10.46 -2.25 2.08
C SER A 135 -11.81 -2.93 2.19
N ILE A 136 -12.20 -3.73 1.19
CA ILE A 136 -13.45 -4.51 1.20
C ILE A 136 -13.35 -5.60 2.25
N ASP A 137 -12.24 -6.37 2.26
CA ASP A 137 -12.01 -7.44 3.24
C ASP A 137 -12.04 -6.89 4.68
N MET A 138 -11.41 -5.75 4.91
CA MET A 138 -11.42 -5.05 6.20
C MET A 138 -12.84 -4.65 6.62
N MET A 139 -13.63 -4.08 5.71
CA MET A 139 -15.01 -3.66 6.01
C MET A 139 -15.93 -4.86 6.24
N LEU A 140 -15.75 -5.96 5.51
CA LEU A 140 -16.47 -7.21 5.75
C LEU A 140 -16.13 -7.80 7.11
N ALA A 141 -14.85 -7.79 7.52
CA ALA A 141 -14.43 -8.23 8.84
C ALA A 141 -15.00 -7.37 9.98
N LEU A 142 -15.08 -6.05 9.78
CA LEU A 142 -15.75 -5.15 10.75
C LEU A 142 -17.24 -5.42 10.84
N MET A 143 -17.88 -5.70 9.71
CA MET A 143 -19.30 -6.05 9.63
C MET A 143 -19.56 -7.38 10.31
N GLU A 144 -18.73 -8.39 10.06
CA GLU A 144 -18.81 -9.69 10.71
C GLU A 144 -18.71 -9.59 12.24
N ARG A 145 -17.76 -8.81 12.75
CA ARG A 145 -17.58 -8.56 14.19
C ARG A 145 -18.79 -7.88 14.83
N ARG A 146 -19.52 -7.03 14.09
CA ARG A 146 -20.65 -6.25 14.63
C ARG A 146 -22.00 -6.92 14.45
N HIS A 147 -22.20 -7.58 13.32
CA HIS A 147 -23.51 -8.06 12.88
C HIS A 147 -23.54 -9.56 12.56
N GLY A 148 -22.39 -10.23 12.76
CA GLY A 148 -22.25 -11.66 12.52
C GLY A 148 -21.90 -12.04 11.08
N PRO A 149 -21.44 -13.28 10.87
CA PRO A 149 -20.88 -13.74 9.60
C PRO A 149 -21.93 -13.83 8.49
N LYS A 150 -23.19 -14.06 8.82
CA LYS A 150 -24.25 -14.21 7.80
C LYS A 150 -24.47 -12.94 7.00
N LEU A 151 -24.53 -11.78 7.66
CA LEU A 151 -24.70 -10.51 6.97
C LEU A 151 -23.44 -10.16 6.13
N ALA A 152 -22.25 -10.37 6.68
CA ALA A 152 -21.00 -10.13 5.95
C ALA A 152 -20.91 -11.00 4.68
N ALA A 153 -21.29 -12.28 4.75
CA ALA A 153 -21.30 -13.17 3.59
C ALA A 153 -22.25 -12.68 2.50
N VAL A 154 -23.50 -12.32 2.85
CA VAL A 154 -24.49 -11.81 1.87
C VAL A 154 -24.00 -10.50 1.23
N VAL A 155 -23.37 -9.60 2.00
CA VAL A 155 -22.79 -8.36 1.45
C VAL A 155 -21.63 -8.66 0.52
N ALA A 156 -20.75 -9.62 0.85
CA ALA A 156 -19.66 -10.05 -0.02
C ALA A 156 -20.18 -10.58 -1.35
N ASP A 157 -21.21 -11.42 -1.33
CA ASP A 157 -21.86 -11.96 -2.54
C ASP A 157 -22.46 -10.84 -3.41
N MET A 158 -23.11 -9.87 -2.80
CA MET A 158 -23.66 -8.72 -3.54
C MET A 158 -22.58 -7.84 -4.17
N CYS A 159 -21.40 -7.78 -3.56
CA CYS A 159 -20.25 -7.07 -4.13
C CYS A 159 -19.50 -7.90 -5.18
N LEU A 160 -19.96 -9.11 -5.50
CA LEU A 160 -19.24 -10.09 -6.32
C LEU A 160 -17.80 -10.29 -5.82
N HIS A 161 -17.61 -10.03 -4.52
CA HIS A 161 -16.33 -10.22 -3.86
C HIS A 161 -16.22 -11.68 -3.46
N GLY A 162 -15.29 -12.40 -4.07
CA GLY A 162 -15.05 -13.80 -3.72
C GLY A 162 -14.81 -13.97 -2.22
N ARG A 163 -14.45 -15.15 -1.76
CA ARG A 163 -14.21 -15.39 -0.32
C ARG A 163 -13.37 -14.28 0.30
N ALA A 164 -13.90 -13.63 1.32
CA ALA A 164 -13.19 -12.63 2.11
C ALA A 164 -11.81 -13.17 2.53
N THR A 165 -10.77 -12.44 2.20
CA THR A 165 -9.40 -12.85 2.46
C THR A 165 -9.09 -12.58 3.94
N SER A 166 -8.53 -13.58 4.63
CA SER A 166 -8.15 -13.44 6.04
C SER A 166 -7.14 -12.32 6.24
N SER A 167 -7.24 -11.60 7.35
CA SER A 167 -6.22 -10.61 7.79
C SER A 167 -4.81 -11.20 7.83
N LYS A 168 -4.68 -12.51 8.08
CA LYS A 168 -3.40 -13.24 8.10
C LYS A 168 -2.75 -13.39 6.73
N SER A 169 -3.44 -13.08 5.63
CA SER A 169 -2.86 -13.11 4.29
C SER A 169 -1.92 -11.92 4.10
N SER A 170 -0.71 -12.19 3.63
CA SER A 170 0.26 -11.16 3.31
C SER A 170 -0.15 -10.38 2.06
N GLN A 171 0.15 -9.08 2.01
CA GLN A 171 -0.04 -8.25 0.82
C GLN A 171 0.79 -8.75 -0.37
N THR A 172 1.95 -9.31 -0.10
CA THR A 172 2.81 -9.94 -1.11
C THR A 172 2.19 -11.24 -1.64
N THR A 173 1.44 -11.98 -0.83
CA THR A 173 0.66 -13.15 -1.27
C THR A 173 -0.51 -12.74 -2.18
N ALA A 174 -1.12 -11.58 -1.96
CA ALA A 174 -2.12 -11.03 -2.88
C ALA A 174 -1.50 -10.66 -4.25
N SER A 175 -0.24 -10.19 -4.28
CA SER A 175 0.55 -10.06 -5.51
C SER A 175 0.76 -11.43 -6.18
N SER A 176 0.84 -12.53 -5.43
CA SER A 176 1.00 -13.88 -5.97
C SER A 176 -0.25 -14.40 -6.67
N ALA A 177 -1.43 -13.95 -6.28
CA ALA A 177 -2.67 -14.26 -7.01
C ALA A 177 -2.68 -13.58 -8.38
N ALA A 178 -2.11 -12.37 -8.50
CA ALA A 178 -1.92 -11.68 -9.78
C ALA A 178 -0.88 -12.39 -10.69
N ILE A 179 0.09 -13.09 -10.08
CA ILE A 179 1.10 -13.90 -10.81
C ILE A 179 0.55 -15.29 -11.17
N GLY A 180 -0.62 -15.68 -10.65
CA GLY A 180 -1.24 -16.97 -10.90
C GLY A 180 -0.47 -18.17 -10.32
N SER A 181 0.42 -17.92 -9.34
CA SER A 181 1.24 -18.98 -8.73
C SER A 181 1.28 -18.86 -7.21
N ARG A 182 1.09 -20.00 -6.54
CA ARG A 182 1.31 -20.17 -5.10
C ARG A 182 2.63 -20.89 -4.79
N ASN A 183 3.54 -20.94 -5.74
CA ASN A 183 4.81 -21.66 -5.54
C ASN A 183 5.67 -20.88 -4.52
N PRO A 184 6.02 -21.49 -3.36
CA PRO A 184 6.71 -20.79 -2.28
C PRO A 184 8.10 -20.25 -2.70
N HIS A 185 8.83 -20.98 -3.53
CA HIS A 185 10.15 -20.56 -4.00
C HIS A 185 10.07 -19.38 -4.97
N LEU A 186 9.03 -19.31 -5.83
CA LEU A 186 8.83 -18.14 -6.70
C LEU A 186 8.50 -16.90 -5.89
N LEU A 187 7.63 -17.04 -4.90
CA LEU A 187 7.22 -15.93 -4.03
C LEU A 187 8.39 -15.43 -3.19
N ALA A 188 9.12 -16.35 -2.55
CA ALA A 188 10.29 -16.01 -1.76
C ALA A 188 11.40 -15.34 -2.62
N ALA A 189 11.60 -15.80 -3.87
CA ALA A 189 12.53 -15.14 -4.79
C ALA A 189 12.12 -13.69 -5.10
N LEU A 190 10.84 -13.46 -5.35
CA LEU A 190 10.32 -12.11 -5.60
C LEU A 190 10.43 -11.20 -4.37
N ASP A 191 10.21 -11.76 -3.17
CA ASP A 191 10.34 -11.02 -1.92
C ASP A 191 11.80 -10.65 -1.64
N LEU A 192 12.75 -11.56 -1.86
CA LEU A 192 14.19 -11.25 -1.81
C LEU A 192 14.57 -10.16 -2.81
N MET A 193 14.12 -10.26 -4.06
CA MET A 193 14.39 -9.25 -5.09
C MET A 193 13.81 -7.86 -4.73
N ARG A 194 12.71 -7.81 -3.99
CA ARG A 194 12.11 -6.55 -3.52
C ARG A 194 12.83 -5.98 -2.31
N ALA A 195 13.32 -6.82 -1.42
CA ALA A 195 14.07 -6.41 -0.25
C ALA A 195 15.45 -5.86 -0.63
N GLU A 196 16.14 -6.53 -1.55
CA GLU A 196 17.54 -6.26 -1.92
C GLU A 196 17.62 -5.43 -3.22
N VAL A 197 16.97 -4.26 -3.25
CA VAL A 197 16.94 -3.38 -4.44
C VAL A 197 18.23 -2.56 -4.56
N GLU A 198 18.80 -2.11 -3.46
CA GLU A 198 19.99 -1.28 -3.39
C GLU A 198 21.25 -2.09 -3.66
N ASP A 199 21.37 -3.27 -3.01
CA ASP A 199 22.46 -4.22 -3.22
C ASP A 199 21.94 -5.51 -3.90
N PRO A 200 21.75 -5.49 -5.24
CA PRO A 200 21.08 -6.57 -5.92
C PRO A 200 21.81 -7.89 -5.83
N LEU A 201 21.10 -8.90 -5.33
CA LEU A 201 21.60 -10.27 -5.24
C LEU A 201 21.89 -10.84 -6.64
N SER A 202 22.95 -11.61 -6.74
CA SER A 202 23.19 -12.42 -7.92
C SER A 202 22.22 -13.60 -8.00
N MET A 203 22.12 -14.23 -9.17
CA MET A 203 21.31 -15.45 -9.32
C MET A 203 21.77 -16.59 -8.43
N SER A 204 23.08 -16.67 -8.14
CA SER A 204 23.65 -17.67 -7.23
C SER A 204 23.23 -17.41 -5.79
N ASP A 205 23.21 -16.14 -5.36
CA ASP A 205 22.82 -15.78 -4.00
C ASP A 205 21.35 -16.10 -3.75
N ILE A 206 20.48 -15.73 -4.69
CA ILE A 206 19.03 -16.08 -4.63
C ILE A 206 18.84 -17.59 -4.54
N CYS A 207 19.56 -18.36 -5.37
CA CYS A 207 19.46 -19.83 -5.35
C CYS A 207 19.94 -20.43 -4.04
N SER A 208 21.04 -19.88 -3.49
CA SER A 208 21.62 -20.32 -2.22
C SER A 208 20.67 -20.05 -1.06
N GLU A 209 20.11 -18.85 -0.99
CA GLU A 209 19.18 -18.43 0.06
C GLU A 209 17.91 -19.30 0.08
N LEU A 210 17.39 -19.65 -1.11
CA LEU A 210 16.17 -20.44 -1.26
C LEU A 210 16.40 -21.95 -1.25
N GLY A 211 17.64 -22.42 -1.27
CA GLY A 211 17.95 -23.86 -1.34
C GLY A 211 17.49 -24.53 -2.63
N VAL A 212 17.44 -23.81 -3.76
CA VAL A 212 16.95 -24.30 -5.04
C VAL A 212 17.97 -24.13 -6.16
N SER A 213 17.87 -24.99 -7.21
CA SER A 213 18.76 -24.86 -8.37
C SER A 213 18.36 -23.67 -9.25
N ARG A 214 19.34 -23.08 -9.93
CA ARG A 214 19.12 -22.02 -10.93
C ARG A 214 18.09 -22.42 -11.99
N ARG A 215 18.19 -23.65 -12.51
CA ARG A 215 17.24 -24.18 -13.51
C ARG A 215 15.81 -24.21 -12.99
N GLN A 216 15.64 -24.52 -11.70
CA GLN A 216 14.32 -24.53 -11.07
C GLN A 216 13.71 -23.13 -10.98
N ILE A 217 14.46 -22.13 -10.53
CA ILE A 217 14.00 -20.74 -10.48
C ILE A 217 13.71 -20.20 -11.88
N GLU A 218 14.61 -20.38 -12.85
CA GLU A 218 14.39 -19.93 -14.22
C GLU A 218 13.10 -20.52 -14.82
N ARG A 219 12.86 -21.83 -14.60
CA ARG A 219 11.63 -22.48 -15.05
C ARG A 219 10.37 -21.93 -14.37
N LEU A 220 10.44 -21.61 -13.07
CA LEU A 220 9.31 -21.02 -12.35
C LEU A 220 8.99 -19.62 -12.87
N PHE A 221 9.99 -18.77 -13.06
CA PHE A 221 9.80 -17.44 -13.58
C PHE A 221 9.25 -17.45 -15.02
N LEU A 222 9.84 -18.24 -15.91
CA LEU A 222 9.34 -18.35 -17.28
C LEU A 222 7.90 -18.89 -17.34
N ARG A 223 7.58 -19.88 -16.50
CA ARG A 223 6.25 -20.49 -16.47
C ARG A 223 5.16 -19.55 -15.93
N HIS A 224 5.46 -18.79 -14.89
CA HIS A 224 4.45 -18.00 -14.15
C HIS A 224 4.51 -16.51 -14.41
N ILE A 225 5.67 -15.96 -14.78
CA ILE A 225 5.87 -14.53 -15.03
C ILE A 225 6.10 -14.26 -16.52
N GLY A 226 6.51 -15.28 -17.28
CA GLY A 226 6.76 -15.17 -18.71
C GLY A 226 8.11 -14.54 -19.06
N GLN A 227 9.00 -14.31 -18.07
CA GLN A 227 10.30 -13.67 -18.30
C GLN A 227 11.36 -14.23 -17.34
N PRO A 228 12.68 -14.11 -17.70
CA PRO A 228 13.76 -14.59 -16.85
C PRO A 228 13.84 -13.83 -15.50
N PRO A 229 14.33 -14.50 -14.42
CA PRO A 229 14.41 -13.91 -13.07
C PRO A 229 15.13 -12.58 -13.01
N MET A 230 16.33 -12.49 -13.62
CA MET A 230 17.14 -11.26 -13.58
C MET A 230 16.52 -10.11 -14.40
N HIS A 231 15.70 -10.43 -15.41
CA HIS A 231 14.91 -9.42 -16.12
C HIS A 231 13.77 -8.91 -15.23
N CYS A 232 13.07 -9.81 -14.54
CA CYS A 232 12.06 -9.43 -13.55
C CYS A 232 12.67 -8.58 -12.42
N TYR A 233 13.86 -8.93 -11.95
CA TYR A 233 14.58 -8.16 -10.94
C TYR A 233 14.92 -6.74 -11.43
N LEU A 234 15.36 -6.61 -12.67
CA LEU A 234 15.60 -5.29 -13.28
C LEU A 234 14.31 -4.46 -13.33
N GLU A 235 13.17 -5.07 -13.69
CA GLU A 235 11.87 -4.38 -13.70
C GLU A 235 11.46 -3.91 -12.29
N ILE A 236 11.67 -4.71 -11.25
CA ILE A 236 11.43 -4.33 -9.84
C ILE A 236 12.27 -3.10 -9.48
N ARG A 237 13.56 -3.10 -9.80
CA ARG A 237 14.48 -2.00 -9.53
C ARG A 237 14.10 -0.73 -10.29
N LEU A 238 13.71 -0.84 -11.56
CA LEU A 238 13.25 0.29 -12.36
C LEU A 238 11.92 0.86 -11.87
N ALA A 239 11.01 0.00 -11.39
CA ALA A 239 9.76 0.43 -10.76
C ALA A 239 10.03 1.22 -9.46
N ARG A 240 10.96 0.74 -8.63
CA ARG A 240 11.41 1.47 -7.43
C ARG A 240 12.04 2.82 -7.78
N ALA A 241 12.89 2.84 -8.83
CA ALA A 241 13.51 4.09 -9.31
C ALA A 241 12.44 5.10 -9.77
N LEU A 242 11.40 4.63 -10.46
CA LEU A 242 10.29 5.49 -10.88
C LEU A 242 9.55 6.08 -9.66
N ALA A 243 9.34 5.30 -8.61
CA ALA A 243 8.75 5.78 -7.37
C ALA A 243 9.64 6.86 -6.72
N TYR A 244 10.93 6.62 -6.56
CA TYR A 244 11.86 7.62 -6.03
C TYR A 244 11.91 8.92 -6.85
N LEU A 245 11.89 8.84 -8.19
CA LEU A 245 11.85 10.02 -9.05
C LEU A 245 10.57 10.84 -8.91
N LYS A 246 9.46 10.20 -8.56
CA LYS A 246 8.16 10.85 -8.35
C LYS A 246 7.97 11.37 -6.93
N GLU A 247 8.46 10.64 -5.94
CA GLU A 247 8.08 10.80 -4.55
C GLU A 247 9.18 11.46 -3.70
N THR A 248 10.40 11.62 -4.23
CA THR A 248 11.53 12.17 -3.48
C THR A 248 12.25 13.29 -4.25
N ASN A 249 13.09 14.05 -3.52
CA ASN A 249 14.00 15.05 -4.10
C ASN A 249 15.38 14.49 -4.43
N MET A 250 15.58 13.17 -4.40
CA MET A 250 16.85 12.52 -4.72
C MET A 250 17.32 12.91 -6.11
N THR A 251 18.61 13.09 -6.31
CA THR A 251 19.15 13.31 -7.65
C THR A 251 19.01 12.05 -8.51
N VAL A 252 19.12 12.17 -9.83
CA VAL A 252 19.10 10.99 -10.72
C VAL A 252 20.25 10.03 -10.40
N ALA A 253 21.39 10.57 -9.94
CA ALA A 253 22.54 9.77 -9.50
C ALA A 253 22.23 9.01 -8.22
N ASP A 254 21.63 9.65 -7.22
CA ASP A 254 21.24 9.01 -5.95
C ASP A 254 20.20 7.92 -6.20
N VAL A 255 19.21 8.17 -7.06
CA VAL A 255 18.21 7.15 -7.45
C VAL A 255 18.87 5.95 -8.12
N ALA A 256 19.87 6.18 -8.99
CA ALA A 256 20.61 5.08 -9.61
C ALA A 256 21.32 4.22 -8.55
N VAL A 257 22.00 4.82 -7.58
CA VAL A 257 22.67 4.12 -6.47
C VAL A 257 21.65 3.39 -5.60
N ALA A 258 20.61 4.08 -5.11
CA ALA A 258 19.57 3.51 -4.26
C ALA A 258 18.75 2.39 -4.93
N THR A 259 18.90 2.20 -6.22
CA THR A 259 18.30 1.09 -6.97
C THR A 259 19.33 0.15 -7.57
N GLY A 260 20.55 0.15 -7.00
CA GLY A 260 21.61 -0.83 -7.27
C GLY A 260 22.25 -0.73 -8.65
N PHE A 261 22.18 0.43 -9.32
CA PHE A 261 22.90 0.62 -10.57
C PHE A 261 24.31 1.14 -10.31
N SER A 262 25.30 0.44 -10.84
CA SER A 262 26.72 0.80 -10.72
C SER A 262 27.09 2.08 -11.50
N SER A 263 26.26 2.55 -12.44
CA SER A 263 26.46 3.81 -13.14
C SER A 263 25.15 4.47 -13.56
N SER A 264 25.08 5.81 -13.46
CA SER A 264 23.95 6.62 -13.91
C SER A 264 23.67 6.49 -15.41
N ASN A 265 24.71 6.20 -16.23
CA ASN A 265 24.53 5.98 -17.66
C ASN A 265 23.78 4.67 -17.94
N HIS A 266 24.16 3.59 -17.26
CA HIS A 266 23.47 2.31 -17.37
C HIS A 266 22.02 2.42 -16.87
N PHE A 267 21.82 3.07 -15.73
CA PHE A 267 20.47 3.37 -15.22
C PHE A 267 19.64 4.14 -16.24
N THR A 268 20.15 5.28 -16.75
CA THR A 268 19.42 6.13 -17.69
C THR A 268 19.04 5.38 -18.97
N LYS A 269 19.94 4.53 -19.48
CA LYS A 269 19.69 3.69 -20.65
C LYS A 269 18.53 2.72 -20.39
N ARG A 270 18.63 1.91 -19.29
CA ARG A 270 17.58 0.93 -18.94
C ARG A 270 16.25 1.57 -18.62
N PHE A 271 16.27 2.70 -17.92
CA PHE A 271 15.05 3.44 -17.60
C PHE A 271 14.36 3.98 -18.86
N LYS A 272 15.13 4.53 -19.80
CA LYS A 272 14.61 5.00 -21.10
C LYS A 272 14.05 3.86 -21.95
N GLU A 273 14.73 2.71 -21.99
CA GLU A 273 14.24 1.50 -22.67
C GLU A 273 12.87 1.06 -22.11
N ARG A 274 12.68 1.14 -20.78
CA ARG A 274 11.46 0.69 -20.10
C ARG A 274 10.30 1.67 -20.20
N TYR A 275 10.56 2.97 -20.01
CA TYR A 275 9.52 4.00 -19.88
C TYR A 275 9.44 4.97 -21.07
N ASN A 276 10.24 4.78 -22.10
CA ASN A 276 10.33 5.66 -23.29
C ASN A 276 10.67 7.13 -22.97
N ARG A 277 11.13 7.41 -21.76
CA ARG A 277 11.53 8.73 -21.26
C ARG A 277 12.79 8.62 -20.41
N THR A 278 13.59 9.69 -20.38
CA THR A 278 14.75 9.72 -19.48
C THR A 278 14.31 9.97 -18.03
N PRO A 279 15.08 9.53 -17.02
CA PRO A 279 14.78 9.84 -15.62
C PRO A 279 14.60 11.34 -15.37
N ARG A 280 15.46 12.16 -15.99
CA ARG A 280 15.41 13.62 -15.86
C ARG A 280 14.13 14.22 -16.46
N SER A 281 13.72 13.78 -17.66
CA SER A 281 12.50 14.29 -18.30
C SER A 281 11.23 13.79 -17.58
N TYR A 282 11.30 12.66 -16.90
CA TYR A 282 10.19 12.16 -16.11
C TYR A 282 9.92 13.03 -14.87
N ARG A 283 10.99 13.58 -14.29
CA ARG A 283 10.91 14.47 -13.13
C ARG A 283 10.35 15.86 -13.47
N VAL A 284 10.68 16.41 -14.64
CA VAL A 284 10.25 17.75 -15.09
C VAL A 284 8.76 17.81 -15.47
N SER A 285 8.14 16.67 -15.79
CA SER A 285 6.73 16.62 -16.19
C SER A 285 5.73 16.70 -15.01
N TRP A 286 6.21 16.86 -13.80
CA TRP A 286 5.39 16.93 -12.57
C TRP A 286 5.62 18.20 -11.73
N SER A 287 6.43 19.17 -12.24
CA SER A 287 6.64 20.48 -11.60
C SER A 287 5.61 21.51 -12.07
#